data_b5aadb8b6eac64f1082a011aca079a46
#
_entry.id   b5aadb8b6eac64f1082a011aca079a46
#
_cell.length_a   1.000
_cell.length_b   1.000
_cell.length_c   1.000
_cell.angle_alpha   90.00
_cell.angle_beta   90.00
_cell.angle_gamma   90.00
#
_symmetry.space_group_name_H-M   'P 1'
#
loop_
_entity.id
_entity.type
_entity.pdbx_description
1 polymer ?
#
loop_
_entity_poly.entity_id
_entity_poly.type
_entity_poly.pdbx_seq_one_letter_code
_entity_poly.pdbx_strand_id
1 'polypeptide(L)'
;DLLRIRKADLTIIDGIIAMEGQGPHEGTPLEMNLLIAGEDTVAVDALTSYIMGYEPHEVPSTQIAFSEGQGEMDLDKIEAVGVDPDSVRTFFKRPASNPVGLIPGIDVLIQQTCPGCYKYIRGSLDSFKQSVDTDKFIEENGEVMVIAGGVPSLDFNDAAGKHLFVVGDCWKKFESSAEVEKAMEVAETVTEYPGCAPIYVFAQLNTDLSAMNA
;
A
#
# COMPACT_ATOMS: atom_id res chain seq x y z
N ASP A 1 -17.75 -3.13 -9.81
CA ASP A 1 -18.99 -3.93 -9.72
C ASP A 1 -20.21 -3.06 -9.33
N LEU A 2 -20.10 -2.13 -8.34
CA LEU A 2 -21.25 -1.30 -7.92
C LEU A 2 -21.79 -0.40 -9.03
N LEU A 3 -20.92 0.19 -9.85
CA LEU A 3 -21.32 1.03 -10.99
C LEU A 3 -22.14 0.26 -12.05
N ARG A 4 -21.97 -1.06 -12.16
CA ARG A 4 -22.79 -1.90 -13.05
C ARG A 4 -24.21 -2.05 -12.55
N ILE A 5 -24.43 -1.98 -11.24
CA ILE A 5 -25.74 -2.11 -10.61
C ILE A 5 -26.47 -0.77 -10.67
N ARG A 6 -25.77 0.31 -10.27
CA ARG A 6 -26.29 1.67 -10.31
C ARG A 6 -25.14 2.67 -10.43
N LYS A 7 -25.26 3.60 -11.37
CA LYS A 7 -24.41 4.77 -11.47
C LYS A 7 -24.86 5.83 -10.46
N ALA A 8 -23.90 6.62 -9.96
CA ALA A 8 -24.22 7.81 -9.20
C ALA A 8 -24.84 8.87 -10.10
N ASP A 9 -25.84 9.60 -9.62
CA ASP A 9 -26.45 10.69 -10.35
C ASP A 9 -25.58 11.96 -10.32
N LEU A 10 -24.75 12.09 -9.28
CA LEU A 10 -23.77 13.15 -9.10
C LEU A 10 -22.61 12.64 -8.24
N THR A 11 -21.41 12.91 -8.64
CA THR A 11 -20.18 12.67 -7.87
C THR A 11 -19.60 14.00 -7.46
N ILE A 12 -19.21 14.14 -6.20
CA ILE A 12 -18.55 15.34 -5.67
C ILE A 12 -17.28 14.89 -4.94
N ILE A 13 -16.14 15.49 -5.29
CA ILE A 13 -14.87 15.28 -4.60
C ILE A 13 -14.52 16.54 -3.81
N ASP A 14 -14.33 16.38 -2.52
CA ASP A 14 -13.79 17.40 -1.64
C ASP A 14 -12.24 17.35 -1.73
N GLY A 15 -11.67 18.36 -2.37
CA GLY A 15 -10.25 18.60 -2.47
C GLY A 15 -9.84 19.91 -1.78
N ILE A 16 -10.60 20.40 -0.79
CA ILE A 16 -10.20 21.60 -0.03
C ILE A 16 -8.86 21.34 0.65
N ILE A 17 -8.78 20.22 1.39
CA ILE A 17 -7.53 19.67 1.93
C ILE A 17 -7.40 18.25 1.41
N ALA A 18 -6.54 18.07 0.41
CA ALA A 18 -6.19 16.77 -0.13
C ALA A 18 -5.10 16.09 0.73
N MET A 19 -4.74 14.86 0.38
CA MET A 19 -3.71 14.10 1.07
C MET A 19 -2.77 13.45 0.06
N GLU A 20 -1.48 13.60 0.29
CA GLU A 20 -0.44 12.95 -0.52
C GLU A 20 0.40 11.96 0.30
N GLY A 21 1.19 11.13 -0.36
CA GLY A 21 2.11 10.18 0.30
C GLY A 21 1.41 8.95 0.87
N GLN A 22 1.67 8.62 2.13
CA GLN A 22 1.27 7.37 2.77
C GLN A 22 -0.17 7.39 3.34
N GLY A 23 -1.11 7.99 2.61
CA GLY A 23 -2.51 7.97 3.01
C GLY A 23 -3.06 6.53 3.20
N PRO A 24 -4.17 6.36 3.96
CA PRO A 24 -4.98 7.42 4.60
C PRO A 24 -4.50 7.82 6.01
N HIS A 25 -3.57 7.08 6.65
CA HIS A 25 -3.20 7.31 8.04
C HIS A 25 -1.93 8.16 8.20
N GLU A 26 -0.95 7.96 7.32
CA GLU A 26 0.39 8.57 7.38
C GLU A 26 0.61 9.55 6.21
N GLY A 27 -0.46 10.04 5.61
CA GLY A 27 -0.37 11.00 4.52
C GLY A 27 -0.11 12.42 5.01
N THR A 28 0.45 13.24 4.11
CA THR A 28 0.68 14.67 4.36
C THR A 28 -0.49 15.47 3.80
N PRO A 29 -1.11 16.38 4.56
CA PRO A 29 -2.16 17.24 4.04
C PRO A 29 -1.60 18.20 2.98
N LEU A 30 -2.39 18.45 1.94
CA LEU A 30 -2.08 19.36 0.85
C LEU A 30 -3.29 20.24 0.57
N GLU A 31 -3.14 21.56 0.75
CA GLU A 31 -4.19 22.53 0.48
C GLU A 31 -4.35 22.72 -1.03
N MET A 32 -5.45 22.19 -1.59
CA MET A 32 -5.79 22.37 -3.00
C MET A 32 -6.91 23.38 -3.21
N ASN A 33 -7.76 23.60 -2.20
CA ASN A 33 -8.91 24.52 -2.24
C ASN A 33 -9.84 24.27 -3.44
N LEU A 34 -10.06 22.99 -3.78
CA LEU A 34 -10.85 22.56 -4.93
C LEU A 34 -12.08 21.77 -4.51
N LEU A 35 -13.17 21.97 -5.25
CA LEU A 35 -14.30 21.05 -5.33
C LEU A 35 -14.45 20.60 -6.78
N ILE A 36 -14.56 19.30 -7.01
CA ILE A 36 -14.74 18.72 -8.33
C ILE A 36 -16.07 17.98 -8.33
N ALA A 37 -16.93 18.24 -9.31
CA ALA A 37 -18.23 17.57 -9.40
C ALA A 37 -18.56 17.22 -10.84
N GLY A 38 -19.30 16.12 -11.03
CA GLY A 38 -19.78 15.70 -12.35
C GLY A 38 -20.75 14.53 -12.27
N GLU A 39 -21.50 14.33 -13.35
CA GLU A 39 -22.47 13.24 -13.47
C GLU A 39 -21.83 11.92 -13.89
N ASP A 40 -20.70 11.97 -14.61
CA ASP A 40 -19.90 10.80 -14.95
C ASP A 40 -18.80 10.58 -13.90
N THR A 41 -19.00 9.58 -13.04
CA THR A 41 -18.05 9.23 -11.97
C THR A 41 -16.66 8.88 -12.49
N VAL A 42 -16.57 8.24 -13.65
CA VAL A 42 -15.28 7.85 -14.25
C VAL A 42 -14.55 9.08 -14.77
N ALA A 43 -15.27 10.01 -15.39
CA ALA A 43 -14.71 11.28 -15.84
C ALA A 43 -14.23 12.15 -14.67
N VAL A 44 -14.99 12.19 -13.57
CA VAL A 44 -14.58 12.89 -12.34
C VAL A 44 -13.31 12.28 -11.77
N ASP A 45 -13.21 10.95 -11.67
CA ASP A 45 -12.01 10.26 -11.19
C ASP A 45 -10.82 10.48 -12.13
N ALA A 46 -11.03 10.43 -13.45
CA ALA A 46 -9.99 10.66 -14.45
C ALA A 46 -9.41 12.07 -14.35
N LEU A 47 -10.29 13.09 -14.32
CA LEU A 47 -9.89 14.48 -14.19
C LEU A 47 -9.20 14.77 -12.85
N THR A 48 -9.71 14.19 -11.75
CA THR A 48 -9.08 14.32 -10.43
C THR A 48 -7.70 13.70 -10.42
N SER A 49 -7.53 12.50 -10.99
CA SER A 49 -6.23 11.85 -11.14
C SER A 49 -5.24 12.74 -11.89
N TYR A 50 -5.68 13.34 -13.00
CA TYR A 50 -4.87 14.27 -13.77
C TYR A 50 -4.44 15.50 -12.96
N ILE A 51 -5.37 16.11 -12.23
CA ILE A 51 -5.08 17.25 -11.34
C ILE A 51 -4.04 16.88 -10.27
N MET A 52 -4.10 15.63 -9.76
CA MET A 52 -3.13 15.10 -8.80
C MET A 52 -1.78 14.70 -9.43
N GLY A 53 -1.59 14.87 -10.75
CA GLY A 53 -0.37 14.53 -11.46
C GLY A 53 -0.20 13.05 -11.80
N TYR A 54 -1.30 12.29 -11.78
CA TYR A 54 -1.35 10.92 -12.30
C TYR A 54 -1.93 10.91 -13.70
N GLU A 55 -1.50 9.97 -14.52
CA GLU A 55 -2.24 9.68 -15.74
C GLU A 55 -3.47 8.81 -15.38
N PRO A 56 -4.68 9.08 -15.93
CA PRO A 56 -5.90 8.34 -15.57
C PRO A 56 -5.77 6.83 -15.68
N HIS A 57 -5.01 6.32 -16.67
CA HIS A 57 -4.76 4.90 -16.85
C HIS A 57 -3.85 4.26 -15.78
N GLU A 58 -3.13 5.05 -14.97
CA GLU A 58 -2.36 4.54 -13.83
C GLU A 58 -3.28 4.16 -12.65
N VAL A 59 -4.55 4.58 -12.67
CA VAL A 59 -5.53 4.30 -11.62
C VAL A 59 -6.39 3.08 -12.03
N PRO A 60 -6.15 1.88 -11.46
CA PRO A 60 -6.78 0.65 -11.94
C PRO A 60 -8.32 0.68 -11.89
N SER A 61 -8.92 1.31 -10.88
CA SER A 61 -10.37 1.42 -10.77
C SER A 61 -10.98 2.22 -11.91
N THR A 62 -10.37 3.34 -12.27
CA THR A 62 -10.78 4.21 -13.38
C THR A 62 -10.62 3.51 -14.71
N GLN A 63 -9.45 2.87 -14.94
CA GLN A 63 -9.16 2.12 -16.15
C GLN A 63 -10.14 0.95 -16.36
N ILE A 64 -10.43 0.16 -15.32
CA ILE A 64 -11.37 -0.96 -15.40
C ILE A 64 -12.78 -0.44 -15.71
N ALA A 65 -13.24 0.60 -15.00
CA ALA A 65 -14.57 1.18 -15.21
C ALA A 65 -14.73 1.70 -16.65
N PHE A 66 -13.73 2.38 -17.18
CA PHE A 66 -13.70 2.83 -18.58
C PHE A 66 -13.73 1.66 -19.57
N SER A 67 -12.88 0.64 -19.37
CA SER A 67 -12.83 -0.53 -20.26
C SER A 67 -14.15 -1.32 -20.32
N GLU A 68 -14.96 -1.22 -19.28
CA GLU A 68 -16.30 -1.81 -19.18
C GLU A 68 -17.43 -0.88 -19.66
N GLY A 69 -17.09 0.28 -20.20
CA GLY A 69 -18.08 1.25 -20.72
C GLY A 69 -18.91 1.94 -19.63
N GLN A 70 -18.37 2.05 -18.41
CA GLN A 70 -19.09 2.66 -17.28
C GLN A 70 -19.04 4.19 -17.29
N GLY A 71 -18.11 4.80 -18.02
CA GLY A 71 -17.95 6.25 -18.16
C GLY A 71 -16.75 6.60 -19.03
N GLU A 72 -16.39 7.88 -19.12
CA GLU A 72 -15.30 8.40 -19.95
C GLU A 72 -14.03 8.62 -19.13
N MET A 73 -12.87 8.25 -19.69
CA MET A 73 -11.56 8.45 -19.08
C MET A 73 -10.64 9.31 -19.97
N ASP A 74 -10.97 9.45 -21.24
CA ASP A 74 -10.20 10.22 -22.20
C ASP A 74 -10.38 11.72 -21.91
N LEU A 75 -9.32 12.37 -21.44
CA LEU A 75 -9.34 13.78 -21.02
C LEU A 75 -9.74 14.72 -22.16
N ASP A 76 -9.44 14.36 -23.42
CA ASP A 76 -9.81 15.17 -24.59
C ASP A 76 -11.33 15.18 -24.84
N LYS A 77 -12.07 14.26 -24.24
CA LYS A 77 -13.53 14.14 -24.32
C LYS A 77 -14.26 14.64 -23.07
N ILE A 78 -13.51 15.01 -22.03
CA ILE A 78 -14.06 15.51 -20.78
C ILE A 78 -14.09 17.04 -20.85
N GLU A 79 -15.31 17.61 -20.82
CA GLU A 79 -15.48 19.06 -20.75
C GLU A 79 -15.42 19.51 -19.27
N ALA A 80 -14.34 20.22 -18.91
CA ALA A 80 -14.19 20.83 -17.58
C ALA A 80 -14.73 22.27 -17.61
N VAL A 81 -15.68 22.57 -16.74
CA VAL A 81 -16.28 23.90 -16.61
C VAL A 81 -15.83 24.54 -15.29
N GLY A 82 -15.40 25.79 -15.33
CA GLY A 82 -14.96 26.54 -14.16
C GLY A 82 -13.43 26.78 -14.18
N VAL A 83 -12.73 26.19 -13.21
CA VAL A 83 -11.28 26.36 -13.14
C VAL A 83 -10.58 25.47 -14.17
N ASP A 84 -9.63 26.03 -14.89
CA ASP A 84 -8.80 25.27 -15.83
C ASP A 84 -7.98 24.20 -15.08
N PRO A 85 -8.15 22.90 -15.41
CA PRO A 85 -7.43 21.80 -14.76
C PRO A 85 -5.91 21.96 -14.78
N ASP A 86 -5.34 22.48 -15.87
CA ASP A 86 -3.89 22.70 -16.00
C ASP A 86 -3.37 23.74 -15.02
N SER A 87 -4.19 24.74 -14.71
CA SER A 87 -3.83 25.81 -13.77
C SER A 87 -3.74 25.36 -12.31
N VAL A 88 -4.38 24.24 -11.97
CA VAL A 88 -4.45 23.67 -10.61
C VAL A 88 -3.76 22.31 -10.50
N ARG A 89 -3.22 21.79 -11.60
CA ARG A 89 -2.50 20.51 -11.62
C ARG A 89 -1.30 20.56 -10.69
N THR A 90 -1.24 19.60 -9.77
CA THR A 90 -0.20 19.49 -8.76
C THR A 90 0.31 18.05 -8.70
N PHE A 91 1.63 17.87 -8.77
CA PHE A 91 2.22 16.53 -8.71
C PHE A 91 2.28 16.06 -7.25
N PHE A 92 1.31 15.26 -6.87
CA PHE A 92 1.24 14.67 -5.52
C PHE A 92 2.40 13.72 -5.28
N LYS A 93 2.95 13.79 -4.08
CA LYS A 93 3.93 12.82 -3.62
C LYS A 93 3.32 11.42 -3.64
N ARG A 94 3.90 10.54 -4.44
CA ARG A 94 3.43 9.15 -4.53
C ARG A 94 3.74 8.40 -3.24
N PRO A 95 2.86 7.47 -2.79
CA PRO A 95 3.16 6.64 -1.64
C PRO A 95 4.39 5.78 -1.92
N ALA A 96 5.30 5.72 -0.96
CA ALA A 96 6.38 4.76 -1.01
C ALA A 96 5.79 3.37 -0.75
N SER A 97 5.90 2.46 -1.71
CA SER A 97 5.34 1.11 -1.59
C SER A 97 6.37 0.06 -1.16
N ASN A 98 7.66 0.29 -1.40
CA ASN A 98 8.70 -0.69 -1.11
C ASN A 98 9.11 -0.65 0.36
N PRO A 99 8.89 -1.73 1.15
CA PRO A 99 9.32 -1.84 2.54
C PRO A 99 10.77 -2.31 2.72
N VAL A 100 11.42 -2.80 1.65
CA VAL A 100 12.77 -3.39 1.72
C VAL A 100 13.80 -2.32 2.08
N GLY A 101 14.62 -2.61 3.10
CA GLY A 101 15.68 -1.71 3.56
C GLY A 101 15.19 -0.44 4.27
N LEU A 102 13.95 -0.41 4.72
CA LEU A 102 13.38 0.76 5.41
C LEU A 102 13.97 0.97 6.81
N ILE A 103 14.22 -0.10 7.52
CA ILE A 103 14.75 -0.12 8.89
C ILE A 103 15.93 -1.08 8.92
N PRO A 104 17.15 -0.62 9.29
CA PRO A 104 18.28 -1.53 9.50
C PRO A 104 17.95 -2.58 10.56
N GLY A 105 18.33 -3.85 10.33
CA GLY A 105 18.01 -4.97 11.21
C GLY A 105 16.60 -5.54 11.08
N ILE A 106 15.75 -4.95 10.22
CA ILE A 106 14.49 -5.56 9.78
C ILE A 106 14.60 -5.93 8.31
N ASP A 107 14.81 -7.21 8.03
CA ASP A 107 14.90 -7.75 6.69
C ASP A 107 13.50 -8.02 6.14
N VAL A 108 13.18 -7.45 4.99
CA VAL A 108 11.87 -7.66 4.34
C VAL A 108 12.07 -8.38 3.01
N LEU A 109 11.60 -9.62 2.94
CA LEU A 109 11.53 -10.41 1.72
C LEU A 109 10.09 -10.41 1.21
N ILE A 110 9.84 -9.61 0.19
CA ILE A 110 8.51 -9.46 -0.40
C ILE A 110 8.61 -9.59 -1.91
N GLN A 111 8.18 -10.74 -2.44
CA GLN A 111 8.27 -11.08 -3.86
C GLN A 111 7.01 -11.83 -4.29
N GLN A 112 6.76 -11.87 -5.59
CA GLN A 112 5.64 -12.61 -6.19
C GLN A 112 4.32 -12.44 -5.42
N THR A 113 4.00 -11.24 -5.01
CA THR A 113 2.79 -10.91 -4.24
C THR A 113 2.03 -9.74 -4.86
N CYS A 114 0.81 -9.50 -4.39
CA CYS A 114 0.01 -8.38 -4.85
C CYS A 114 0.48 -7.04 -4.23
N PRO A 115 0.17 -5.89 -4.84
CA PRO A 115 0.53 -4.57 -4.32
C PRO A 115 0.05 -4.29 -2.89
N GLY A 116 -1.01 -4.98 -2.44
CA GLY A 116 -1.53 -4.84 -1.09
C GLY A 116 -0.51 -5.15 -0.01
N CYS A 117 0.22 -6.28 -0.12
CA CYS A 117 1.25 -6.64 0.86
C CYS A 117 2.35 -5.59 0.94
N TYR A 118 2.82 -5.08 -0.20
CA TYR A 118 3.82 -4.00 -0.22
C TYR A 118 3.36 -2.78 0.57
N LYS A 119 2.13 -2.31 0.28
CA LYS A 119 1.56 -1.13 0.91
C LYS A 119 1.39 -1.29 2.43
N TYR A 120 0.83 -2.42 2.85
CA TYR A 120 0.48 -2.62 4.26
C TYR A 120 1.70 -2.96 5.13
N ILE A 121 2.65 -3.75 4.64
CA ILE A 121 3.92 -3.99 5.34
C ILE A 121 4.71 -2.68 5.43
N ARG A 122 4.79 -1.91 4.35
CA ARG A 122 5.45 -0.60 4.36
C ARG A 122 4.80 0.34 5.37
N GLY A 123 3.48 0.46 5.38
CA GLY A 123 2.76 1.31 6.32
C GLY A 123 2.97 0.90 7.78
N SER A 124 2.97 -0.42 8.07
CA SER A 124 3.28 -0.94 9.41
C SER A 124 4.66 -0.53 9.89
N LEU A 125 5.67 -0.68 9.03
CA LEU A 125 7.05 -0.34 9.35
C LEU A 125 7.27 1.18 9.43
N ASP A 126 6.57 1.99 8.62
CA ASP A 126 6.60 3.46 8.74
C ASP A 126 6.03 3.91 10.09
N SER A 127 4.88 3.36 10.52
CA SER A 127 4.28 3.64 11.83
C SER A 127 5.19 3.20 12.97
N PHE A 128 5.78 2.02 12.87
CA PHE A 128 6.73 1.52 13.87
C PHE A 128 7.94 2.43 14.00
N LYS A 129 8.56 2.82 12.90
CA LYS A 129 9.73 3.73 12.85
C LYS A 129 9.44 5.11 13.46
N GLN A 130 8.19 5.58 13.40
CA GLN A 130 7.79 6.85 14.01
C GLN A 130 7.57 6.76 15.52
N SER A 131 7.23 5.59 16.03
CA SER A 131 6.86 5.37 17.43
C SER A 131 7.98 4.81 18.29
N VAL A 132 9.05 4.28 17.69
CA VAL A 132 10.12 3.54 18.38
C VAL A 132 11.49 4.00 17.90
N ASP A 133 12.46 4.07 18.79
CA ASP A 133 13.88 4.16 18.44
C ASP A 133 14.31 2.79 17.88
N THR A 134 14.44 2.71 16.54
CA THR A 134 14.66 1.44 15.85
C THR A 134 16.03 0.85 16.09
N ASP A 135 17.05 1.66 16.32
CA ASP A 135 18.41 1.17 16.60
C ASP A 135 18.45 0.51 17.99
N LYS A 136 17.87 1.18 18.98
CA LYS A 136 17.72 0.63 20.32
C LYS A 136 16.87 -0.64 20.34
N PHE A 137 15.77 -0.66 19.54
CA PHE A 137 14.91 -1.84 19.42
C PHE A 137 15.69 -3.06 18.93
N ILE A 138 16.50 -2.91 17.89
CA ILE A 138 17.31 -4.02 17.35
C ILE A 138 18.40 -4.46 18.34
N GLU A 139 19.03 -3.53 19.07
CA GLU A 139 20.01 -3.88 20.10
C GLU A 139 19.39 -4.70 21.25
N GLU A 140 18.17 -4.41 21.64
CA GLU A 140 17.48 -5.06 22.76
C GLU A 140 16.76 -6.37 22.38
N ASN A 141 16.23 -6.45 21.16
CA ASN A 141 15.35 -7.55 20.72
C ASN A 141 15.95 -8.44 19.62
N GLY A 142 17.07 -8.04 19.01
CA GLY A 142 17.66 -8.79 17.87
C GLY A 142 17.04 -8.42 16.52
N GLU A 143 17.50 -9.12 15.50
CA GLU A 143 17.08 -8.88 14.12
C GLU A 143 15.70 -9.50 13.81
N VAL A 144 15.00 -8.88 12.90
CA VAL A 144 13.66 -9.28 12.45
C VAL A 144 13.68 -9.62 10.97
N MET A 145 12.95 -10.65 10.59
CA MET A 145 12.68 -10.96 9.18
C MET A 145 11.17 -10.97 8.91
N VAL A 146 10.76 -10.32 7.84
CA VAL A 146 9.36 -10.29 7.37
C VAL A 146 9.29 -10.93 5.99
N ILE A 147 8.51 -11.99 5.84
CA ILE A 147 8.31 -12.70 4.57
C ILE A 147 6.87 -12.50 4.07
N ALA A 148 6.70 -12.18 2.78
CA ALA A 148 5.40 -12.13 2.13
C ALA A 148 5.46 -12.58 0.66
N GLY A 149 4.53 -13.43 0.26
CA GLY A 149 4.44 -13.98 -1.09
C GLY A 149 5.47 -15.07 -1.40
N GLY A 150 5.71 -15.34 -2.67
CA GLY A 150 6.77 -16.28 -3.08
C GLY A 150 8.13 -15.59 -3.02
N VAL A 151 9.10 -16.21 -2.38
CA VAL A 151 10.42 -15.66 -2.11
C VAL A 151 11.54 -16.55 -2.66
N PRO A 152 11.70 -16.66 -3.99
CA PRO A 152 12.66 -17.55 -4.60
C PRO A 152 14.12 -17.25 -4.25
N SER A 153 14.40 -16.04 -3.74
CA SER A 153 15.75 -15.65 -3.29
C SER A 153 16.03 -15.95 -1.81
N LEU A 154 15.06 -16.55 -1.09
CA LEU A 154 15.26 -16.88 0.32
C LEU A 154 16.28 -18.01 0.47
N ASP A 155 17.32 -17.79 1.26
CA ASP A 155 18.06 -18.83 1.94
C ASP A 155 17.48 -18.95 3.36
N PHE A 156 16.95 -20.12 3.71
CA PHE A 156 16.31 -20.31 5.02
C PHE A 156 17.28 -20.05 6.19
N ASN A 157 18.59 -20.19 5.99
CA ASN A 157 19.59 -19.89 7.01
C ASN A 157 19.63 -18.40 7.38
N ASP A 158 19.15 -17.50 6.49
CA ASP A 158 19.07 -16.06 6.79
C ASP A 158 18.08 -15.76 7.90
N ALA A 159 17.15 -16.69 8.21
CA ALA A 159 16.20 -16.57 9.32
C ALA A 159 16.75 -17.06 10.66
N ALA A 160 17.93 -17.70 10.67
CA ALA A 160 18.49 -18.26 11.89
C ALA A 160 18.79 -17.18 12.94
N GLY A 161 18.22 -17.35 14.13
CA GLY A 161 18.35 -16.39 15.24
C GLY A 161 17.60 -15.07 15.07
N LYS A 162 16.69 -14.97 14.09
CA LYS A 162 15.84 -13.80 13.90
C LYS A 162 14.40 -14.07 14.32
N HIS A 163 13.68 -13.01 14.66
CA HIS A 163 12.23 -13.06 14.83
C HIS A 163 11.56 -13.02 13.47
N LEU A 164 10.88 -14.09 13.09
CA LEU A 164 10.27 -14.25 11.75
C LEU A 164 8.77 -13.94 11.77
N PHE A 165 8.37 -13.01 10.89
CA PHE A 165 6.97 -12.67 10.62
C PHE A 165 6.59 -13.14 9.21
N VAL A 166 5.64 -14.06 9.10
CA VAL A 166 5.17 -14.61 7.82
C VAL A 166 3.78 -14.04 7.50
N VAL A 167 3.71 -13.26 6.43
CA VAL A 167 2.52 -12.48 6.07
C VAL A 167 1.73 -13.13 4.94
N GLY A 168 0.51 -13.55 5.27
CA GLY A 168 -0.44 -14.14 4.34
C GLY A 168 -0.13 -15.59 4.01
N ASP A 169 -1.09 -16.28 3.37
CA ASP A 169 -0.95 -17.67 2.94
C ASP A 169 -0.46 -17.82 1.49
N CYS A 170 -0.13 -16.71 0.81
CA CYS A 170 0.26 -16.74 -0.60
C CYS A 170 1.54 -17.56 -0.82
N TRP A 171 2.49 -17.51 0.10
CA TRP A 171 3.77 -18.22 0.01
C TRP A 171 3.58 -19.75 -0.20
N LYS A 172 2.51 -20.33 0.36
CA LYS A 172 2.18 -21.77 0.24
C LYS A 172 1.91 -22.23 -1.20
N LYS A 173 1.72 -21.28 -2.13
CA LYS A 173 1.39 -21.55 -3.54
C LYS A 173 2.61 -21.53 -4.46
N PHE A 174 3.78 -21.20 -3.93
CA PHE A 174 5.01 -21.03 -4.72
C PHE A 174 6.00 -22.15 -4.44
N GLU A 175 6.91 -22.39 -5.39
CA GLU A 175 7.98 -23.38 -5.26
C GLU A 175 8.90 -23.13 -4.06
N SER A 176 9.00 -21.86 -3.63
CA SER A 176 9.78 -21.45 -2.45
C SER A 176 9.12 -21.79 -1.11
N SER A 177 7.95 -22.43 -1.09
CA SER A 177 7.24 -22.78 0.17
C SER A 177 8.08 -23.62 1.11
N ALA A 178 8.82 -24.62 0.59
CA ALA A 178 9.69 -25.44 1.40
C ALA A 178 10.84 -24.66 2.09
N GLU A 179 11.34 -23.61 1.45
CA GLU A 179 12.36 -22.75 2.05
C GLU A 179 11.77 -21.86 3.15
N VAL A 180 10.52 -21.41 2.99
CA VAL A 180 9.80 -20.68 4.06
C VAL A 180 9.54 -21.58 5.27
N GLU A 181 9.13 -22.83 5.05
CA GLU A 181 8.94 -23.81 6.14
C GLU A 181 10.23 -24.06 6.91
N LYS A 182 11.36 -24.25 6.21
CA LYS A 182 12.67 -24.38 6.86
C LYS A 182 13.11 -23.11 7.60
N ALA A 183 12.81 -21.92 7.05
CA ALA A 183 13.08 -20.67 7.73
C ALA A 183 12.31 -20.56 9.04
N MET A 184 11.04 -21.05 9.07
CA MET A 184 10.25 -21.10 10.29
C MET A 184 10.82 -22.08 11.34
N GLU A 185 11.51 -23.14 10.91
CA GLU A 185 12.15 -24.11 11.83
C GLU A 185 13.43 -23.58 12.49
N VAL A 186 14.17 -22.70 11.82
CA VAL A 186 15.45 -22.17 12.31
C VAL A 186 15.36 -20.80 12.96
N ALA A 187 14.25 -20.09 12.78
CA ALA A 187 13.99 -18.78 13.37
C ALA A 187 13.89 -18.90 14.91
N GLU A 188 14.26 -17.83 15.61
CA GLU A 188 14.14 -17.75 17.06
C GLU A 188 12.67 -17.76 17.53
N THR A 189 11.84 -16.97 16.87
CA THR A 189 10.38 -16.97 17.04
C THR A 189 9.69 -16.86 15.70
N VAL A 190 8.46 -17.36 15.60
CA VAL A 190 7.63 -17.25 14.38
C VAL A 190 6.27 -16.67 14.71
N THR A 191 5.89 -15.63 14.01
CA THR A 191 4.54 -15.07 14.04
C THR A 191 3.93 -15.13 12.64
N GLU A 192 2.81 -15.83 12.51
CA GLU A 192 2.09 -15.95 11.24
C GLU A 192 0.85 -15.07 11.21
N TYR A 193 0.63 -14.42 10.07
CA TYR A 193 -0.60 -13.69 9.75
C TYR A 193 -1.32 -14.42 8.61
N PRO A 194 -2.18 -15.40 8.92
CA PRO A 194 -2.80 -16.28 7.93
C PRO A 194 -3.84 -15.54 7.08
N GLY A 195 -4.14 -16.12 5.93
CA GLY A 195 -5.12 -15.61 4.98
C GLY A 195 -4.56 -14.60 4.00
N CYS A 196 -5.45 -13.88 3.31
CA CYS A 196 -5.08 -12.71 2.53
C CYS A 196 -5.20 -11.49 3.46
N ALA A 197 -4.09 -11.04 3.96
CA ALA A 197 -3.97 -10.29 5.21
C ALA A 197 -3.85 -8.75 5.13
N PRO A 198 -4.17 -8.02 4.05
CA PRO A 198 -3.64 -6.67 3.90
C PRO A 198 -4.01 -5.71 5.04
N ILE A 199 -5.28 -5.62 5.46
CA ILE A 199 -5.71 -4.56 6.39
C ILE A 199 -5.29 -4.85 7.83
N TYR A 200 -5.51 -6.05 8.34
CA TYR A 200 -5.18 -6.31 9.74
C TYR A 200 -3.67 -6.43 9.99
N VAL A 201 -2.89 -6.82 8.98
CA VAL A 201 -1.41 -6.81 9.08
C VAL A 201 -0.88 -5.42 9.36
N PHE A 202 -1.49 -4.36 8.80
CA PHE A 202 -1.08 -2.99 9.08
C PHE A 202 -1.06 -2.68 10.58
N ALA A 203 -2.13 -3.01 11.28
CA ALA A 203 -2.23 -2.77 12.72
C ALA A 203 -1.45 -3.81 13.55
N GLN A 204 -1.56 -5.09 13.16
CA GLN A 204 -1.04 -6.20 13.97
C GLN A 204 0.49 -6.27 13.93
N LEU A 205 1.12 -6.16 12.74
CA LEU A 205 2.58 -6.20 12.63
C LEU A 205 3.24 -5.07 13.44
N ASN A 206 2.69 -3.85 13.37
CA ASN A 206 3.20 -2.75 14.18
C ASN A 206 3.01 -3.02 15.69
N THR A 207 1.86 -3.58 16.08
CA THR A 207 1.56 -3.91 17.48
C THR A 207 2.51 -5.00 18.00
N ASP A 208 2.73 -6.05 17.23
CA ASP A 208 3.57 -7.18 17.63
C ASP A 208 5.04 -6.77 17.72
N LEU A 209 5.54 -5.98 16.75
CA LEU A 209 6.88 -5.36 16.85
C LEU A 209 7.02 -4.47 18.07
N SER A 210 6.00 -3.64 18.35
CA SER A 210 6.03 -2.76 19.53
C SER A 210 5.96 -3.53 20.85
N ALA A 211 5.27 -4.67 20.89
CA ALA A 211 5.16 -5.53 22.07
C ALA A 211 6.47 -6.25 22.41
N MET A 212 7.36 -6.48 21.44
CA MET A 212 8.70 -7.02 21.70
C MET A 212 9.56 -6.06 22.53
N ASN A 213 9.25 -4.76 22.48
CA ASN A 213 9.97 -3.69 23.20
C ASN A 213 9.42 -3.43 24.61
N ALA A 214 8.42 -4.18 25.08
CA ALA A 214 7.77 -4.01 26.39
C ALA A 214 8.31 -4.99 27.43
#